data_ec014a82e2c0573f7e4e14e783fe0670
#
_entry.id   ec014a82e2c0573f7e4e14e783fe0670
#
_cell.length_a   1.000
_cell.length_b   1.000
_cell.length_c   1.000
_cell.angle_alpha   90.00
_cell.angle_beta   90.00
_cell.angle_gamma   90.00
#
_symmetry.space_group_name_H-M   'P 1'
#
loop_
_entity.id
_entity.type
_entity.pdbx_description
1 polymer ?
#
loop_
_entity_poly.entity_id
_entity_poly.type
_entity_poly.pdbx_seq_one_letter_code
_entity_poly.pdbx_strand_id
1 'polypeptide(L)'
;ARVPPPIERALVAESIVAIECPDLDEAATAELAKTVASVSRPGDVIALWGDLGAGKTVFARAFINARAGTPQEVPSPTYTLVQIYDDAGGGGIYHFDLYRIEDAGELEELGMEEAFSGGISLIEWPDRMKNLLPADRLDLSLTQGAVKGAGQRQAALKGFGSWTARLGELLERVGDD
;
A
#
# COMPACT_ATOMS: atom_id res chain seq x y z
N ALA A 1 -8.14 5.76 -21.62
CA ALA A 1 -7.14 5.13 -20.72
C ALA A 1 -6.43 6.23 -19.93
N ARG A 2 -6.38 6.09 -18.59
CA ARG A 2 -5.64 7.04 -17.76
C ARG A 2 -4.16 6.70 -17.82
N VAL A 3 -3.33 7.72 -17.96
CA VAL A 3 -1.87 7.58 -17.97
C VAL A 3 -1.41 7.13 -16.58
N PRO A 4 -0.57 6.10 -16.45
CA PRO A 4 0.00 5.74 -15.16
C PRO A 4 0.80 6.90 -14.57
N PRO A 5 0.97 6.94 -13.23
CA PRO A 5 1.74 8.00 -12.61
C PRO A 5 3.18 8.02 -13.13
N PRO A 6 3.79 9.20 -13.25
CA PRO A 6 5.16 9.29 -13.73
C PRO A 6 6.12 8.58 -12.77
N ILE A 7 6.99 7.77 -13.34
CA ILE A 7 8.08 7.11 -12.61
C ILE A 7 9.38 7.83 -12.97
N GLU A 8 9.96 8.52 -12.01
CA GLU A 8 11.21 9.25 -12.23
C GLU A 8 12.46 8.39 -12.07
N ARG A 9 12.41 7.45 -11.16
CA ARG A 9 13.60 6.69 -10.79
C ARG A 9 13.25 5.26 -10.38
N ALA A 10 13.95 4.32 -10.98
CA ALA A 10 13.93 2.93 -10.58
C ALA A 10 15.34 2.45 -10.25
N LEU A 11 15.49 1.80 -9.12
CA LEU A 11 16.73 1.15 -8.68
C LEU A 11 16.47 -0.32 -8.49
N VAL A 12 17.27 -1.17 -9.13
CA VAL A 12 17.19 -2.62 -8.99
C VAL A 12 18.48 -3.09 -8.33
N ALA A 13 18.37 -3.66 -7.13
CA ALA A 13 19.45 -4.41 -6.47
C ALA A 13 19.03 -5.89 -6.41
N GLU A 14 19.93 -6.81 -6.08
CA GLU A 14 19.70 -8.27 -6.16
C GLU A 14 18.41 -8.77 -5.50
N SER A 15 17.87 -8.07 -4.51
CA SER A 15 16.65 -8.46 -3.78
C SER A 15 15.66 -7.33 -3.51
N ILE A 16 15.89 -6.14 -4.04
CA ILE A 16 15.05 -4.97 -3.80
C ILE A 16 14.84 -4.21 -5.10
N VAL A 17 13.58 -3.93 -5.43
CA VAL A 17 13.22 -2.98 -6.50
C VAL A 17 12.61 -1.75 -5.84
N ALA A 18 13.14 -0.57 -6.16
CA ALA A 18 12.62 0.69 -5.66
C ALA A 18 12.17 1.58 -6.81
N ILE A 19 10.99 2.16 -6.68
CA ILE A 19 10.36 3.04 -7.67
C ILE A 19 10.00 4.35 -6.98
N GLU A 20 10.31 5.49 -7.60
CA GLU A 20 9.91 6.81 -7.11
C GLU A 20 8.89 7.44 -8.07
N CYS A 21 7.79 7.91 -7.51
CA CYS A 21 6.72 8.61 -8.23
C CYS A 21 6.59 10.02 -7.63
N PRO A 22 7.05 11.05 -8.32
CA PRO A 22 6.92 12.42 -7.84
C PRO A 22 5.56 13.03 -8.18
N ASP A 23 5.23 14.11 -7.52
CA ASP A 23 4.13 15.02 -7.88
C ASP A 23 2.75 14.36 -8.03
N LEU A 24 2.43 13.44 -7.12
CA LEU A 24 1.13 12.79 -7.10
C LEU A 24 0.08 13.69 -6.45
N ASP A 25 -0.95 14.03 -7.20
CA ASP A 25 -2.19 14.54 -6.64
C ASP A 25 -3.06 13.38 -6.12
N GLU A 26 -4.24 13.67 -5.59
CA GLU A 26 -5.14 12.64 -5.08
C GLU A 26 -5.57 11.65 -6.16
N ALA A 27 -5.86 12.14 -7.37
CA ALA A 27 -6.24 11.29 -8.50
C ALA A 27 -5.09 10.36 -8.93
N ALA A 28 -3.87 10.86 -9.00
CA ALA A 28 -2.69 10.07 -9.35
C ALA A 28 -2.35 9.05 -8.25
N THR A 29 -2.53 9.41 -6.98
CA THR A 29 -2.38 8.48 -5.85
C THR A 29 -3.39 7.33 -5.99
N ALA A 30 -4.64 7.63 -6.34
CA ALA A 30 -5.66 6.61 -6.58
C ALA A 30 -5.32 5.70 -7.76
N GLU A 31 -4.78 6.24 -8.86
CA GLU A 31 -4.33 5.44 -10.00
C GLU A 31 -3.15 4.53 -9.65
N LEU A 32 -2.20 5.01 -8.84
CA LEU A 32 -1.12 4.18 -8.32
C LEU A 32 -1.66 3.02 -7.49
N ALA A 33 -2.65 3.28 -6.63
CA ALA A 33 -3.29 2.24 -5.83
C ALA A 33 -3.98 1.17 -6.69
N LYS A 34 -4.66 1.56 -7.75
CA LYS A 34 -5.28 0.64 -8.70
C LYS A 34 -4.24 -0.22 -9.41
N THR A 35 -3.12 0.37 -9.79
CA THR A 35 -2.01 -0.34 -10.43
C THR A 35 -1.42 -1.39 -9.50
N VAL A 36 -1.15 -1.03 -8.25
CA VAL A 36 -0.67 -1.98 -7.23
C VAL A 36 -1.71 -3.06 -6.95
N ALA A 37 -2.99 -2.69 -6.86
CA ALA A 37 -4.08 -3.65 -6.67
C ALA A 37 -4.15 -4.70 -7.77
N SER A 38 -3.87 -4.31 -9.01
CA SER A 38 -3.95 -5.21 -10.18
C SER A 38 -2.92 -6.36 -10.14
N VAL A 39 -1.82 -6.19 -9.44
CA VAL A 39 -0.77 -7.20 -9.29
C VAL A 39 -0.73 -7.83 -7.91
N SER A 40 -1.63 -7.42 -7.02
CA SER A 40 -1.73 -7.97 -5.67
C SER A 40 -2.49 -9.29 -5.67
N ARG A 41 -2.14 -10.16 -4.73
CA ARG A 41 -2.73 -11.49 -4.56
C ARG A 41 -2.88 -11.85 -3.06
N PRO A 42 -3.74 -12.83 -2.72
CA PRO A 42 -3.88 -13.28 -1.35
C PRO A 42 -2.53 -13.65 -0.71
N GLY A 43 -2.36 -13.24 0.55
CA GLY A 43 -1.11 -13.38 1.29
C GLY A 43 -0.19 -12.15 1.24
N ASP A 44 -0.49 -11.17 0.39
CA ASP A 44 0.32 -9.98 0.26
C ASP A 44 0.21 -9.05 1.47
N VAL A 45 1.33 -8.43 1.81
CA VAL A 45 1.43 -7.40 2.85
C VAL A 45 1.94 -6.12 2.22
N ILE A 46 1.15 -5.06 2.33
CA ILE A 46 1.51 -3.72 1.85
C ILE A 46 1.59 -2.80 3.06
N ALA A 47 2.80 -2.34 3.37
CA ALA A 47 3.06 -1.43 4.47
C ALA A 47 3.01 0.01 3.96
N LEU A 48 2.13 0.82 4.54
CA LEU A 48 1.88 2.20 4.16
C LEU A 48 2.58 3.13 5.16
N TRP A 49 3.68 3.71 4.72
CA TRP A 49 4.51 4.63 5.51
C TRP A 49 4.16 6.08 5.18
N GLY A 50 4.23 6.94 6.15
CA GLY A 50 4.01 8.37 5.96
C GLY A 50 3.35 9.02 7.17
N ASP A 51 3.53 10.33 7.30
CA ASP A 51 2.94 11.11 8.37
C ASP A 51 1.41 11.24 8.23
N LEU A 52 0.78 11.76 9.27
CA LEU A 52 -0.64 12.11 9.21
C LEU A 52 -0.91 13.06 8.03
N GLY A 53 -1.95 12.75 7.26
CA GLY A 53 -2.32 13.54 6.08
C GLY A 53 -1.45 13.30 4.84
N ALA A 54 -0.56 12.31 4.85
CA ALA A 54 0.31 11.99 3.71
C ALA A 54 -0.42 11.32 2.53
N GLY A 55 -1.69 10.91 2.69
CA GLY A 55 -2.49 10.27 1.64
C GLY A 55 -2.60 8.76 1.76
N LYS A 56 -2.19 8.16 2.88
CA LYS A 56 -2.28 6.71 3.12
C LYS A 56 -3.71 6.19 3.00
N THR A 57 -4.68 6.92 3.56
CA THR A 57 -6.10 6.56 3.49
C THR A 57 -6.65 6.69 2.07
N VAL A 58 -6.22 7.69 1.30
CA VAL A 58 -6.58 7.84 -0.12
C VAL A 58 -6.11 6.62 -0.91
N PHE A 59 -4.87 6.21 -0.71
CA PHE A 59 -4.32 5.02 -1.35
C PHE A 59 -5.10 3.76 -0.95
N ALA A 60 -5.29 3.54 0.34
CA ALA A 60 -6.01 2.36 0.85
C ALA A 60 -7.44 2.29 0.31
N ARG A 61 -8.17 3.40 0.31
CA ARG A 61 -9.53 3.47 -0.24
C ARG A 61 -9.58 3.09 -1.71
N ALA A 62 -8.69 3.64 -2.52
CA ALA A 62 -8.64 3.35 -3.95
C ALA A 62 -8.24 1.89 -4.21
N PHE A 63 -7.30 1.36 -3.45
CA PHE A 63 -6.89 -0.05 -3.50
C PHE A 63 -8.06 -0.99 -3.20
N ILE A 64 -8.75 -0.74 -2.08
CA ILE A 64 -9.89 -1.55 -1.63
C ILE A 64 -11.01 -1.53 -2.68
N ASN A 65 -11.37 -0.35 -3.18
CA ASN A 65 -12.41 -0.23 -4.20
C ASN A 65 -12.03 -0.92 -5.51
N ALA A 66 -10.77 -0.87 -5.91
CA ALA A 66 -10.29 -1.58 -7.10
C ALA A 66 -10.40 -3.10 -6.95
N ARG A 67 -10.09 -3.63 -5.77
CA ARG A 67 -10.15 -5.08 -5.48
C ARG A 67 -11.56 -5.58 -5.22
N ALA A 68 -12.41 -4.80 -4.57
CA ALA A 68 -13.78 -5.18 -4.25
C ALA A 68 -14.68 -5.27 -5.50
N GLY A 69 -14.34 -4.56 -6.56
CA GLY A 69 -15.12 -4.52 -7.79
C GLY A 69 -16.40 -3.68 -7.72
N THR A 70 -16.78 -3.23 -6.54
CA THR A 70 -17.93 -2.35 -6.29
C THR A 70 -17.51 -1.20 -5.38
N PRO A 71 -18.03 0.03 -5.61
CA PRO A 71 -17.72 1.16 -4.73
C PRO A 71 -18.17 0.89 -3.30
N GLN A 72 -17.29 1.18 -2.34
CA GLN A 72 -17.55 1.04 -0.91
C GLN A 72 -17.07 2.27 -0.16
N GLU A 73 -17.73 2.58 0.95
CA GLU A 73 -17.20 3.52 1.92
C GLU A 73 -16.02 2.88 2.66
N VAL A 74 -14.89 3.56 2.66
CA VAL A 74 -13.69 3.11 3.37
C VAL A 74 -13.29 4.18 4.38
N PRO A 75 -13.85 4.13 5.61
CA PRO A 75 -13.43 5.02 6.68
C PRO A 75 -12.03 4.67 7.16
N SER A 76 -11.33 5.64 7.74
CA SER A 76 -10.06 5.38 8.42
C SER A 76 -10.28 4.46 9.62
N PRO A 77 -9.52 3.35 9.77
CA PRO A 77 -9.66 2.44 10.89
C PRO A 77 -8.91 2.89 12.16
N THR A 78 -8.69 4.18 12.35
CA THR A 78 -7.90 4.71 13.48
C THR A 78 -8.46 4.26 14.84
N TYR A 79 -9.78 4.17 14.99
CA TYR A 79 -10.42 3.76 16.25
C TYR A 79 -10.75 2.28 16.29
N THR A 80 -11.06 1.67 15.16
CA THR A 80 -11.40 0.25 15.07
C THR A 80 -10.17 -0.65 14.96
N LEU A 81 -9.02 -0.08 14.61
CA LEU A 81 -7.72 -0.72 14.38
C LEU A 81 -7.67 -1.60 13.13
N VAL A 82 -8.74 -2.27 12.77
CA VAL A 82 -8.86 -3.08 11.55
C VAL A 82 -10.27 -3.01 10.99
N GLN A 83 -10.35 -2.92 9.66
CA GLN A 83 -11.58 -3.10 8.89
C GLN A 83 -11.31 -4.16 7.82
N ILE A 84 -12.29 -5.03 7.58
CA ILE A 84 -12.18 -6.14 6.62
C ILE A 84 -13.18 -5.93 5.49
N TYR A 85 -12.70 -6.06 4.26
CA TYR A 85 -13.48 -5.92 3.05
C TYR A 85 -13.39 -7.19 2.22
N ASP A 86 -14.40 -7.50 1.42
CA ASP A 86 -14.35 -8.62 0.50
C ASP A 86 -13.47 -8.32 -0.71
N ASP A 87 -12.63 -9.27 -1.09
CA ASP A 87 -11.87 -9.23 -2.33
C ASP A 87 -12.64 -10.01 -3.41
N ALA A 88 -12.92 -9.40 -4.55
CA ALA A 88 -13.61 -10.07 -5.66
C ALA A 88 -12.86 -11.30 -6.17
N GLY A 89 -11.53 -11.33 -6.01
CA GLY A 89 -10.70 -12.50 -6.33
C GLY A 89 -10.73 -13.61 -5.29
N GLY A 90 -11.49 -13.44 -4.21
CA GLY A 90 -11.59 -14.36 -3.08
C GLY A 90 -10.75 -13.92 -1.88
N GLY A 91 -11.21 -14.24 -0.70
CA GLY A 91 -10.58 -13.84 0.56
C GLY A 91 -10.98 -12.44 1.00
N GLY A 92 -10.20 -11.86 1.90
CA GLY A 92 -10.47 -10.55 2.49
C GLY A 92 -9.34 -9.56 2.26
N ILE A 93 -9.68 -8.29 2.33
CA ILE A 93 -8.71 -7.19 2.40
C ILE A 93 -8.79 -6.64 3.82
N TYR A 94 -7.66 -6.70 4.52
CA TYR A 94 -7.55 -6.26 5.91
C TYR A 94 -6.85 -4.90 5.93
N HIS A 95 -7.58 -3.88 6.32
CA HIS A 95 -7.04 -2.53 6.46
C HIS A 95 -6.76 -2.24 7.93
N PHE A 96 -5.49 -2.22 8.31
CA PHE A 96 -5.02 -1.96 9.67
C PHE A 96 -4.54 -0.52 9.81
N ASP A 97 -4.84 0.10 10.95
CA ASP A 97 -4.23 1.34 11.40
C ASP A 97 -3.66 1.12 12.81
N LEU A 98 -2.34 1.10 12.91
CA LEU A 98 -1.63 0.76 14.13
C LEU A 98 -1.17 2.00 14.93
N TYR A 99 -1.66 3.19 14.56
CA TYR A 99 -1.24 4.43 15.22
C TYR A 99 -1.35 4.39 16.74
N ARG A 100 -2.41 3.77 17.26
CA ARG A 100 -2.72 3.68 18.70
C ARG A 100 -2.10 2.46 19.40
N ILE A 101 -1.45 1.59 18.67
CA ILE A 101 -0.79 0.41 19.23
C ILE A 101 0.46 0.83 20.00
N GLU A 102 0.56 0.43 21.25
CA GLU A 102 1.71 0.70 22.12
C GLU A 102 2.58 -0.54 22.34
N ASP A 103 1.94 -1.73 22.36
CA ASP A 103 2.61 -3.00 22.62
C ASP A 103 2.34 -3.99 21.48
N ALA A 104 3.38 -4.69 21.04
CA ALA A 104 3.29 -5.72 20.00
C ALA A 104 2.34 -6.87 20.37
N GLY A 105 2.11 -7.14 21.65
CA GLY A 105 1.12 -8.14 22.10
C GLY A 105 -0.31 -7.81 21.69
N GLU A 106 -0.65 -6.54 21.54
CA GLU A 106 -1.97 -6.10 21.07
C GLU A 106 -2.25 -6.51 19.62
N LEU A 107 -1.20 -6.73 18.81
CA LEU A 107 -1.32 -7.12 17.41
C LEU A 107 -1.91 -8.51 17.23
N GLU A 108 -1.65 -9.43 18.14
CA GLU A 108 -2.18 -10.80 18.07
C GLU A 108 -3.72 -10.80 18.11
N GLU A 109 -4.31 -9.87 18.84
CA GLU A 109 -5.76 -9.75 18.97
C GLU A 109 -6.45 -9.21 17.70
N LEU A 110 -5.69 -8.64 16.76
CA LEU A 110 -6.24 -8.05 15.55
C LEU A 110 -6.45 -9.04 14.39
N GLY A 111 -6.07 -10.30 14.55
CA GLY A 111 -6.23 -11.32 13.51
C GLY A 111 -5.19 -11.24 12.40
N MET A 112 -4.00 -10.76 12.69
CA MET A 112 -2.93 -10.61 11.68
C MET A 112 -2.48 -11.94 11.06
N GLU A 113 -2.46 -13.03 11.82
CA GLU A 113 -2.12 -14.35 11.28
C GLU A 113 -3.08 -14.78 10.17
N GLU A 114 -4.37 -14.58 10.36
CA GLU A 114 -5.38 -14.88 9.35
C GLU A 114 -5.20 -13.99 8.12
N ALA A 115 -4.96 -12.70 8.33
CA ALA A 115 -4.72 -11.75 7.25
C ALA A 115 -3.49 -12.16 6.41
N PHE A 116 -2.39 -12.52 7.05
CA PHE A 116 -1.15 -12.90 6.38
C PHE A 116 -1.23 -14.26 5.67
N SER A 117 -2.10 -15.15 6.12
CA SER A 117 -2.22 -16.50 5.53
C SER A 117 -3.07 -16.55 4.27
N GLY A 118 -4.06 -15.68 4.12
CA GLY A 118 -4.98 -15.78 2.98
C GLY A 118 -5.62 -14.49 2.53
N GLY A 119 -5.40 -13.39 3.23
CA GLY A 119 -5.91 -12.07 2.88
C GLY A 119 -4.84 -11.17 2.27
N ILE A 120 -5.26 -9.98 1.85
CA ILE A 120 -4.35 -8.90 1.51
C ILE A 120 -4.38 -7.92 2.68
N SER A 121 -3.20 -7.55 3.20
CA SER A 121 -3.09 -6.64 4.33
C SER A 121 -2.55 -5.28 3.88
N LEU A 122 -3.30 -4.23 4.18
CA LEU A 122 -2.86 -2.84 4.07
C LEU A 122 -2.62 -2.33 5.48
N ILE A 123 -1.39 -1.97 5.81
CA ILE A 123 -0.99 -1.63 7.18
C ILE A 123 -0.51 -0.18 7.23
N GLU A 124 -1.31 0.69 7.85
CA GLU A 124 -0.90 2.05 8.19
C GLU A 124 -0.15 2.03 9.53
N TRP A 125 0.88 2.87 9.64
CA TRP A 125 1.80 2.92 10.79
C TRP A 125 2.50 1.58 11.05
N PRO A 126 3.16 1.01 10.02
CA PRO A 126 3.78 -0.31 10.12
C PRO A 126 4.99 -0.34 11.06
N ASP A 127 5.54 0.82 11.42
CA ASP A 127 6.62 0.94 12.41
C ASP A 127 6.25 0.37 13.78
N ARG A 128 4.93 0.32 14.10
CA ARG A 128 4.43 -0.29 15.34
C ARG A 128 4.66 -1.80 15.40
N MET A 129 4.82 -2.43 14.26
CA MET A 129 5.07 -3.88 14.19
C MET A 129 6.53 -4.25 14.48
N LYS A 130 7.47 -3.33 14.29
CA LYS A 130 8.89 -3.56 14.47
C LYS A 130 9.35 -4.80 13.68
N ASN A 131 9.98 -5.77 14.37
CA ASN A 131 10.47 -7.02 13.76
C ASN A 131 9.36 -8.01 13.36
N LEU A 132 8.10 -7.77 13.70
CA LEU A 132 6.97 -8.62 13.31
C LEU A 132 6.48 -8.32 11.89
N LEU A 133 6.93 -7.22 11.28
CA LEU A 133 6.61 -6.90 9.90
C LEU A 133 7.22 -7.96 8.96
N PRO A 134 6.39 -8.64 8.12
CA PRO A 134 6.90 -9.68 7.24
C PRO A 134 8.01 -9.20 6.31
N ALA A 135 8.99 -10.08 6.06
CA ALA A 135 10.08 -9.77 5.13
C ALA A 135 9.61 -9.72 3.67
N ASP A 136 8.65 -10.56 3.29
CA ASP A 136 8.00 -10.52 1.97
C ASP A 136 6.87 -9.49 2.02
N ARG A 137 7.11 -8.32 1.45
CA ARG A 137 6.16 -7.21 1.48
C ARG A 137 6.46 -6.14 0.44
N LEU A 138 5.49 -5.29 0.22
CA LEU A 138 5.66 -4.01 -0.46
C LEU A 138 5.63 -2.88 0.55
N ASP A 139 6.67 -2.06 0.58
CA ASP A 139 6.67 -0.80 1.30
C ASP A 139 6.27 0.33 0.36
N LEU A 140 5.23 1.07 0.72
CA LEU A 140 4.83 2.30 0.06
C LEU A 140 5.02 3.45 1.03
N SER A 141 5.91 4.37 0.70
CA SER A 141 6.15 5.57 1.48
C SER A 141 5.53 6.78 0.78
N LEU A 142 4.67 7.50 1.47
CA LEU A 142 4.05 8.74 0.99
C LEU A 142 4.58 9.91 1.80
N THR A 143 5.14 10.91 1.10
CA THR A 143 5.65 12.13 1.69
C THR A 143 5.03 13.35 1.02
N GLN A 144 5.04 14.49 1.70
CA GLN A 144 4.61 15.75 1.09
C GLN A 144 5.57 16.14 -0.04
N GLY A 145 5.02 16.66 -1.12
CA GLY A 145 5.82 17.16 -2.23
C GLY A 145 6.69 18.36 -1.85
N ALA A 146 7.59 18.75 -2.75
CA ALA A 146 8.58 19.81 -2.52
C ALA A 146 7.94 21.18 -2.22
N VAL A 147 6.72 21.42 -2.70
CA VAL A 147 5.98 22.66 -2.45
C VAL A 147 4.92 22.39 -1.39
N LYS A 148 5.13 22.92 -0.18
CA LYS A 148 4.15 22.82 0.91
C LYS A 148 2.83 23.49 0.51
N GLY A 149 1.73 22.79 0.74
CA GLY A 149 0.38 23.31 0.50
C GLY A 149 -0.15 23.12 -0.91
N ALA A 150 0.62 22.56 -1.84
CA ALA A 150 0.17 22.29 -3.20
C ALA A 150 -0.69 21.02 -3.35
N GLY A 151 -0.93 20.28 -2.27
CA GLY A 151 -1.71 19.04 -2.29
C GLY A 151 -1.02 17.86 -2.99
N GLN A 152 0.21 18.04 -3.44
CA GLN A 152 0.99 17.02 -4.11
C GLN A 152 1.75 16.16 -3.11
N ARG A 153 1.96 14.88 -3.48
CA ARG A 153 2.69 13.89 -2.70
C ARG A 153 3.78 13.26 -3.55
N GLN A 154 4.76 12.70 -2.87
CA GLN A 154 5.75 11.82 -3.49
C GLN A 154 5.54 10.42 -2.95
N ALA A 155 5.61 9.42 -3.82
CA ALA A 155 5.53 8.03 -3.42
C ALA A 155 6.84 7.32 -3.75
N ALA A 156 7.29 6.48 -2.83
CA ALA A 156 8.38 5.56 -3.05
C ALA A 156 7.90 4.14 -2.74
N LEU A 157 8.06 3.23 -3.70
CA LEU A 157 7.71 1.83 -3.55
C LEU A 157 8.99 1.01 -3.46
N LYS A 158 9.07 0.15 -2.44
CA LYS A 158 10.14 -0.84 -2.30
C LYS A 158 9.54 -2.23 -2.19
N GLY A 159 9.87 -3.08 -3.16
CA GLY A 159 9.46 -4.48 -3.16
C GLY A 159 10.51 -5.39 -2.53
N PHE A 160 10.07 -6.24 -1.63
CA PHE A 160 10.87 -7.26 -0.96
C PHE A 160 10.27 -8.63 -1.24
N GLY A 161 11.11 -9.65 -1.40
CA GLY A 161 10.65 -11.00 -1.68
C GLY A 161 9.92 -11.09 -3.01
N SER A 162 8.69 -11.61 -3.00
CA SER A 162 7.87 -11.80 -4.22
C SER A 162 7.51 -10.49 -4.94
N TRP A 163 7.58 -9.34 -4.24
CA TRP A 163 7.29 -8.04 -4.82
C TRP A 163 8.40 -7.51 -5.73
N THR A 164 9.62 -8.03 -5.64
CA THR A 164 10.72 -7.62 -6.52
C THR A 164 10.40 -7.88 -7.99
N ALA A 165 9.95 -9.09 -8.30
CA ALA A 165 9.56 -9.46 -9.67
C ALA A 165 8.33 -8.67 -10.14
N ARG A 166 7.33 -8.51 -9.28
CA ARG A 166 6.09 -7.79 -9.63
C ARG A 166 6.31 -6.31 -9.91
N LEU A 167 7.14 -5.63 -9.13
CA LEU A 167 7.52 -4.25 -9.42
C LEU A 167 8.36 -4.13 -10.68
N GLY A 168 9.23 -5.10 -10.94
CA GLY A 168 9.99 -5.18 -12.19
C GLY A 168 9.08 -5.26 -13.42
N GLU A 169 8.04 -6.09 -13.37
CA GLU A 169 7.05 -6.19 -14.43
C GLU A 169 6.26 -4.89 -14.64
N LEU A 170 5.91 -4.19 -13.56
CA LEU A 170 5.24 -2.89 -13.66
C LEU A 170 6.12 -1.85 -14.34
N LEU A 171 7.42 -1.85 -14.05
CA LEU A 171 8.38 -0.96 -14.69
C LEU A 171 8.50 -1.21 -16.19
N GLU A 172 8.54 -2.48 -16.60
CA GLU A 172 8.58 -2.84 -18.02
C GLU A 172 7.34 -2.36 -18.76
N ARG A 173 6.16 -2.53 -18.19
CA ARG A 173 4.89 -2.08 -18.78
C ARG A 173 4.82 -0.56 -18.96
N VAL A 174 5.42 0.20 -18.06
CA VAL A 174 5.44 1.68 -18.13
C VAL A 174 6.52 2.19 -19.11
N GLY A 175 7.57 1.42 -19.33
CA GLY A 175 8.63 1.75 -20.28
C GLY A 175 8.29 1.49 -21.74
N ASP A 176 7.22 0.71 -22.02
CA ASP A 176 6.79 0.35 -23.39
C ASP A 176 5.72 1.30 -23.97
N ASP A 177 5.24 2.26 -23.18
CA ASP A 177 4.33 3.33 -23.61
C ASP A 177 5.10 4.64 -23.85
#